data_b9e30866dcdffdea7f3faaefcc509f83
#
_entry.id   b9e30866dcdffdea7f3faaefcc509f83
#
_cell.length_a   1.000
_cell.length_b   1.000
_cell.length_c   1.000
_cell.angle_alpha   90.00
_cell.angle_beta   90.00
_cell.angle_gamma   90.00
#
_symmetry.space_group_name_H-M   'P 1'
#
loop_
_entity.id
_entity.type
_entity.pdbx_description
1 polymer ?
#
loop_
_entity_poly.entity_id
_entity_poly.type
_entity_poly.pdbx_seq_one_letter_code
_entity_poly.pdbx_strand_id
1 'polypeptide(L)'
;MKKSVLTFILLFTFICYGQQRGEVVLNWSAKSTYIIGDYKLVIPKFNTENLQFNTDKKELFFILKTPQSFKVSENALVINNVIYESISQTELGDLSTTAIPTNINANIKSLQSRNDFSALISLSPIIKDANGFKKVKSFTYTINNIPTTSKFSKSFDDFNQISNSVLATGEWKRFYVEKSGVYILTKSFLKQLGINTDGLDPRKIKIYGNGGRMIPLMNSEYYPADLTENAIQVTGEDDGVFNEGDAILFYGEGMDNWNKDSETTLNLYSNKSYYYINTQGVNGKRMATMNQPSGTANLSVTTFNDYQYHELDKINIVKLGRRWFGEQFDFNNIQSFDFTIPNIVPSSNIELNIYAAAASFTATNFEVKANNQKAGTITFSKISEYVLATASTLKTTIPASEKVN
;
A
#
# COMPACT_ATOMS: atom_id res chain seq x y z
N MET A 1 -21.21 1.22 75.38
CA MET A 1 -21.58 1.30 73.96
C MET A 1 -20.67 2.31 73.27
N LYS A 2 -19.63 1.83 72.58
CA LYS A 2 -18.72 2.67 71.78
C LYS A 2 -19.23 2.72 70.32
N LYS A 3 -19.64 3.90 69.89
CA LYS A 3 -20.01 4.13 68.48
C LYS A 3 -18.74 4.32 67.67
N SER A 4 -18.50 3.39 66.75
CA SER A 4 -17.42 3.47 65.75
C SER A 4 -17.94 4.29 64.56
N VAL A 5 -17.34 5.44 64.32
CA VAL A 5 -17.59 6.27 63.12
C VAL A 5 -16.65 5.80 62.05
N LEU A 6 -17.19 5.13 61.04
CA LEU A 6 -16.45 4.70 59.82
C LEU A 6 -16.39 5.89 58.88
N THR A 7 -15.24 6.54 58.78
CA THR A 7 -14.99 7.61 57.81
C THR A 7 -14.65 7.00 56.46
N PHE A 8 -15.53 7.10 55.46
CA PHE A 8 -15.34 6.67 54.11
C PHE A 8 -14.56 7.75 53.36
N ILE A 9 -13.24 7.53 53.13
CA ILE A 9 -12.44 8.42 52.30
C ILE A 9 -12.68 8.04 50.84
N LEU A 10 -13.46 8.88 50.13
CA LEU A 10 -13.65 8.78 48.70
C LEU A 10 -12.36 9.29 48.00
N LEU A 11 -11.51 8.37 47.51
CA LEU A 11 -10.40 8.71 46.67
C LEU A 11 -10.92 9.08 45.27
N PHE A 12 -11.10 10.37 45.03
CA PHE A 12 -11.26 10.89 43.67
C PHE A 12 -9.92 10.81 42.95
N THR A 13 -9.72 9.80 42.11
CA THR A 13 -8.62 9.80 41.12
C THR A 13 -8.95 10.83 40.04
N PHE A 14 -8.43 12.03 40.18
CA PHE A 14 -8.37 12.97 39.07
C PHE A 14 -7.43 12.39 38.00
N ILE A 15 -7.99 11.90 36.91
CA ILE A 15 -7.21 11.63 35.71
C ILE A 15 -6.81 13.00 35.13
N CYS A 16 -5.65 13.50 35.55
CA CYS A 16 -5.04 14.67 34.91
C CYS A 16 -4.61 14.29 33.51
N TYR A 17 -5.38 14.70 32.51
CA TYR A 17 -4.88 14.74 31.15
C TYR A 17 -3.77 15.79 31.08
N GLY A 18 -2.50 15.33 31.17
CA GLY A 18 -1.35 16.19 31.24
C GLY A 18 -1.08 16.87 29.91
N GLN A 19 -1.10 18.21 29.89
CA GLN A 19 -0.46 18.97 28.82
C GLN A 19 1.03 18.74 28.85
N GLN A 20 1.60 18.26 27.76
CA GLN A 20 3.05 18.18 27.63
C GLN A 20 3.58 19.56 27.21
N ARG A 21 4.47 20.12 28.00
CA ARG A 21 5.11 21.42 27.73
C ARG A 21 6.62 21.22 27.66
N GLY A 22 7.26 22.01 26.81
CA GLY A 22 8.70 22.04 26.73
C GLY A 22 9.20 23.43 26.28
N GLU A 23 10.45 23.68 26.59
CA GLU A 23 11.21 24.84 26.12
C GLU A 23 12.31 24.34 25.19
N VAL A 24 12.53 25.08 24.11
CA VAL A 24 13.54 24.79 23.10
C VAL A 24 14.42 26.01 22.92
N VAL A 25 15.72 25.79 22.94
CA VAL A 25 16.74 26.78 22.61
C VAL A 25 17.49 26.29 21.37
N LEU A 26 17.53 27.13 20.34
CA LEU A 26 18.32 26.91 19.13
C LEU A 26 19.70 27.56 19.28
N ASN A 27 20.71 26.74 19.46
CA ASN A 27 22.09 27.21 19.56
C ASN A 27 22.68 27.36 18.16
N TRP A 28 22.54 28.56 17.61
CA TRP A 28 23.05 28.87 16.28
C TRP A 28 24.57 28.95 16.29
N SER A 29 25.19 28.38 15.26
CA SER A 29 26.62 28.41 15.00
C SER A 29 26.91 29.04 13.63
N ALA A 30 28.18 29.18 13.28
CA ALA A 30 28.59 29.62 11.95
C ALA A 30 28.03 28.69 10.87
N LYS A 31 27.88 29.23 9.66
CA LYS A 31 27.45 28.45 8.48
C LYS A 31 28.30 27.21 8.32
N SER A 32 27.65 26.11 7.98
CA SER A 32 28.30 24.86 7.66
C SER A 32 28.15 24.53 6.18
N THR A 33 29.20 23.95 5.63
CA THR A 33 29.16 23.40 4.27
C THR A 33 28.70 21.96 4.32
N TYR A 34 27.68 21.65 3.54
CA TYR A 34 27.18 20.29 3.32
C TYR A 34 27.50 19.88 1.89
N ILE A 35 28.07 18.71 1.73
CA ILE A 35 28.33 18.08 0.42
C ILE A 35 27.30 17.00 0.24
N ILE A 36 26.44 17.13 -0.79
CA ILE A 36 25.39 16.18 -1.12
C ILE A 36 25.56 15.83 -2.60
N GLY A 37 26.20 14.68 -2.88
CA GLY A 37 26.66 14.36 -4.22
C GLY A 37 27.64 15.41 -4.73
N ASP A 38 27.38 15.93 -5.92
CA ASP A 38 28.21 16.97 -6.56
C ASP A 38 27.87 18.40 -6.08
N TYR A 39 26.87 18.55 -5.19
CA TYR A 39 26.41 19.84 -4.71
C TYR A 39 27.09 20.23 -3.39
N LYS A 40 27.64 21.44 -3.37
CA LYS A 40 28.16 22.08 -2.17
C LYS A 40 27.18 23.16 -1.74
N LEU A 41 26.55 22.99 -0.57
CA LEU A 41 25.58 23.90 0.00
C LEU A 41 26.12 24.50 1.30
N VAL A 42 26.01 25.79 1.43
CA VAL A 42 26.42 26.53 2.63
C VAL A 42 25.18 27.10 3.31
N ILE A 43 24.79 26.54 4.44
CA ILE A 43 23.58 26.95 5.17
C ILE A 43 23.87 27.25 6.64
N PRO A 44 23.06 28.11 7.29
CA PRO A 44 23.15 28.32 8.73
C PRO A 44 22.90 27.02 9.49
N LYS A 45 23.56 26.86 10.62
CA LYS A 45 23.49 25.65 11.43
C LYS A 45 23.06 25.96 12.86
N PHE A 46 22.26 25.10 13.44
CA PHE A 46 21.94 25.05 14.86
C PHE A 46 22.04 23.58 15.33
N ASN A 47 21.57 23.25 16.53
CA ASN A 47 21.60 21.91 17.13
C ASN A 47 21.43 20.79 16.08
N THR A 48 22.48 20.01 15.86
CA THR A 48 22.55 19.07 14.71
C THR A 48 21.47 17.99 14.74
N GLU A 49 21.10 17.52 15.93
CA GLU A 49 20.04 16.52 16.13
C GLU A 49 18.64 17.02 15.78
N ASN A 50 18.45 18.34 15.76
CA ASN A 50 17.15 18.98 15.50
C ASN A 50 17.09 19.66 14.14
N LEU A 51 18.16 19.58 13.35
CA LEU A 51 18.25 20.21 12.05
C LEU A 51 17.86 19.26 10.93
N GLN A 52 16.91 19.68 10.10
CA GLN A 52 16.57 19.01 8.85
C GLN A 52 16.64 20.03 7.70
N PHE A 53 17.19 19.59 6.58
CA PHE A 53 17.31 20.40 5.38
C PHE A 53 16.69 19.69 4.16
N ASN A 54 15.84 20.41 3.43
CA ASN A 54 15.29 19.97 2.16
C ASN A 54 16.16 20.54 1.03
N THR A 55 16.88 19.68 0.33
CA THR A 55 17.83 20.05 -0.74
C THR A 55 17.13 20.61 -1.97
N ASP A 56 15.98 20.06 -2.36
CA ASP A 56 15.27 20.44 -3.58
C ASP A 56 14.69 21.84 -3.48
N LYS A 57 14.11 22.13 -2.32
CA LYS A 57 13.49 23.44 -2.03
C LYS A 57 14.43 24.42 -1.37
N LYS A 58 15.61 23.99 -0.93
CA LYS A 58 16.58 24.75 -0.12
C LYS A 58 15.95 25.36 1.13
N GLU A 59 15.17 24.55 1.84
CA GLU A 59 14.45 24.92 3.05
C GLU A 59 15.08 24.28 4.28
N LEU A 60 15.17 25.06 5.37
CA LEU A 60 15.69 24.64 6.66
C LEU A 60 14.54 24.44 7.65
N PHE A 61 14.54 23.31 8.36
CA PHE A 61 13.55 22.99 9.38
C PHE A 61 14.22 22.65 10.71
N PHE A 62 13.58 23.07 11.79
CA PHE A 62 13.78 22.49 13.12
C PHE A 62 12.82 21.31 13.28
N ILE A 63 13.30 20.18 13.81
CA ILE A 63 12.50 19.02 14.14
C ILE A 63 12.74 18.58 15.57
N LEU A 64 11.68 18.15 16.25
CA LEU A 64 11.74 17.58 17.60
C LEU A 64 10.81 16.40 17.72
N LYS A 65 11.35 15.23 18.08
CA LYS A 65 10.58 14.05 18.37
C LYS A 65 10.39 13.90 19.88
N THR A 66 9.14 13.81 20.34
CA THR A 66 8.80 13.61 21.74
C THR A 66 7.96 12.37 21.96
N PRO A 67 8.24 11.51 22.96
CA PRO A 67 7.38 10.38 23.28
C PRO A 67 5.98 10.84 23.69
N GLN A 68 4.97 10.03 23.33
CA GLN A 68 3.57 10.27 23.65
C GLN A 68 2.94 8.97 24.19
N SER A 69 1.89 9.11 25.02
CA SER A 69 1.14 7.95 25.48
C SER A 69 0.07 7.48 24.49
N PHE A 70 -0.28 8.32 23.51
CA PHE A 70 -1.29 8.05 22.48
C PHE A 70 -1.10 8.97 21.27
N LYS A 71 -1.85 8.70 20.22
CA LYS A 71 -1.81 9.47 18.96
C LYS A 71 -2.22 10.93 19.22
N VAL A 72 -1.41 11.88 18.74
CA VAL A 72 -1.69 13.32 18.84
C VAL A 72 -2.45 13.81 17.61
N SER A 73 -3.32 14.79 17.81
CA SER A 73 -4.03 15.49 16.73
C SER A 73 -3.08 16.50 16.03
N GLU A 74 -3.31 16.74 14.74
CA GLU A 74 -2.56 17.76 13.97
C GLU A 74 -2.74 19.19 14.52
N ASN A 75 -3.82 19.45 15.25
CA ASN A 75 -4.12 20.74 15.88
C ASN A 75 -3.68 20.81 17.35
N ALA A 76 -2.96 19.81 17.85
CA ALA A 76 -2.59 19.73 19.27
C ALA A 76 -1.45 20.67 19.66
N LEU A 77 -0.68 21.19 18.69
CA LEU A 77 0.50 22.00 18.94
C LEU A 77 0.17 23.48 19.12
N VAL A 78 0.69 24.05 20.19
CA VAL A 78 0.69 25.51 20.40
C VAL A 78 2.12 25.95 20.66
N ILE A 79 2.60 26.92 19.88
CA ILE A 79 3.92 27.56 20.06
C ILE A 79 3.72 28.91 20.72
N ASN A 80 4.48 29.17 21.79
CA ASN A 80 4.42 30.40 22.56
C ASN A 80 5.82 30.96 22.86
N ASN A 81 5.90 32.19 23.30
CA ASN A 81 7.11 32.85 23.79
C ASN A 81 8.30 32.72 22.81
N VAL A 82 8.04 32.94 21.53
CA VAL A 82 9.11 32.89 20.52
C VAL A 82 10.00 34.08 20.62
N ILE A 83 11.28 33.85 20.86
CA ILE A 83 12.33 34.87 20.89
C ILE A 83 13.11 34.78 19.58
N TYR A 84 13.26 35.90 18.93
CA TYR A 84 13.97 36.04 17.66
C TYR A 84 15.28 36.83 17.81
N GLU A 85 16.18 36.54 16.90
CA GLU A 85 17.42 37.27 16.70
C GLU A 85 17.56 37.63 15.21
N SER A 86 18.06 38.82 14.87
CA SER A 86 18.27 39.20 13.47
C SER A 86 19.31 38.30 12.81
N ILE A 87 19.09 37.98 11.54
CA ILE A 87 20.05 37.27 10.69
C ILE A 87 20.17 38.01 9.35
N SER A 88 21.39 38.27 8.92
CA SER A 88 21.62 38.93 7.65
C SER A 88 21.35 38.02 6.46
N GLN A 89 21.07 38.62 5.31
CA GLN A 89 20.87 37.85 4.08
C GLN A 89 22.13 37.03 3.70
N THR A 90 23.31 37.54 3.99
CA THR A 90 24.56 36.84 3.75
C THR A 90 24.75 35.63 4.66
N GLU A 91 24.17 35.63 5.86
CA GLU A 91 24.21 34.50 6.79
C GLU A 91 23.23 33.39 6.41
N LEU A 92 22.22 33.68 5.59
CA LEU A 92 21.29 32.64 5.08
C LEU A 92 22.00 31.65 4.14
N GLY A 93 23.11 32.06 3.51
CA GLY A 93 23.83 31.21 2.56
C GLY A 93 22.97 30.82 1.36
N ASP A 94 22.86 29.53 1.09
CA ASP A 94 22.15 28.96 -0.06
C ASP A 94 20.66 28.66 0.22
N LEU A 95 20.10 29.13 1.35
CA LEU A 95 18.67 29.00 1.60
C LEU A 95 17.83 29.76 0.59
N SER A 96 16.69 29.20 0.20
CA SER A 96 15.72 29.86 -0.67
C SER A 96 15.00 30.97 0.09
N THR A 97 15.34 32.23 -0.20
CA THR A 97 14.70 33.40 0.44
C THR A 97 13.22 33.57 0.12
N THR A 98 12.75 32.94 -0.98
CA THR A 98 11.34 32.93 -1.38
C THR A 98 10.53 31.90 -0.61
N ALA A 99 11.17 30.84 -0.09
CA ALA A 99 10.54 29.81 0.72
C ALA A 99 10.47 30.14 2.22
N ILE A 100 11.17 31.20 2.67
CA ILE A 100 11.15 31.66 4.07
C ILE A 100 9.78 32.29 4.36
N PRO A 101 9.00 31.75 5.33
CA PRO A 101 7.68 32.27 5.66
C PRO A 101 7.73 33.59 6.40
N THR A 102 6.61 34.33 6.39
CA THR A 102 6.47 35.58 7.15
C THR A 102 6.19 35.36 8.63
N ASN A 103 5.66 34.23 8.99
CA ASN A 103 5.37 33.83 10.37
C ASN A 103 5.91 32.42 10.62
N ILE A 104 6.09 32.09 11.90
CA ILE A 104 6.51 30.74 12.25
C ILE A 104 5.46 29.72 11.75
N ASN A 105 5.88 28.83 10.89
CA ASN A 105 5.05 27.73 10.39
C ASN A 105 5.42 26.46 11.15
N ALA A 106 4.59 26.07 12.12
CA ALA A 106 4.82 24.94 12.98
C ALA A 106 3.75 23.86 12.74
N ASN A 107 4.19 22.62 12.60
CA ASN A 107 3.34 21.45 12.38
C ASN A 107 3.68 20.37 13.40
N ILE A 108 2.70 19.54 13.71
CA ILE A 108 2.86 18.34 14.51
C ILE A 108 2.30 17.13 13.75
N LYS A 109 3.06 16.05 13.75
CA LYS A 109 2.62 14.76 13.19
C LYS A 109 2.75 13.69 14.25
N SER A 110 1.74 12.82 14.35
CA SER A 110 1.83 11.62 15.17
C SER A 110 2.62 10.55 14.44
N LEU A 111 3.61 9.98 15.11
CA LEU A 111 4.36 8.83 14.65
C LEU A 111 4.00 7.64 15.53
N GLN A 112 3.86 6.47 14.92
CA GLN A 112 3.62 5.22 15.62
C GLN A 112 4.65 4.18 15.17
N SER A 113 5.27 3.53 16.14
CA SER A 113 6.16 2.38 15.91
C SER A 113 5.75 1.27 16.84
N ARG A 114 5.11 0.23 16.32
CA ARG A 114 4.47 -0.82 17.12
C ARG A 114 3.46 -0.20 18.10
N ASN A 115 3.72 -0.31 19.40
CA ASN A 115 2.85 0.23 20.47
C ASN A 115 3.33 1.60 21.01
N ASP A 116 4.43 2.12 20.46
CA ASP A 116 5.01 3.38 20.93
C ASP A 116 4.53 4.54 20.05
N PHE A 117 3.99 5.56 20.68
CA PHE A 117 3.62 6.81 20.03
C PHE A 117 4.67 7.89 20.25
N SER A 118 4.86 8.73 19.26
CA SER A 118 5.67 9.93 19.34
C SER A 118 5.02 11.06 18.56
N ALA A 119 5.26 12.28 19.00
CA ALA A 119 4.94 13.48 18.23
C ALA A 119 6.21 14.00 17.56
N LEU A 120 6.12 14.27 16.27
CA LEU A 120 7.14 14.98 15.51
C LEU A 120 6.68 16.40 15.31
N ILE A 121 7.33 17.35 16.00
CA ILE A 121 7.15 18.79 15.81
C ILE A 121 8.13 19.22 14.72
N SER A 122 7.66 19.98 13.75
CA SER A 122 8.49 20.63 12.74
C SER A 122 8.10 22.09 12.60
N LEU A 123 9.08 22.98 12.46
CA LEU A 123 8.84 24.40 12.20
C LEU A 123 9.95 25.01 11.35
N SER A 124 9.62 26.13 10.66
CA SER A 124 10.60 26.96 9.98
C SER A 124 11.33 27.81 11.01
N PRO A 125 12.65 27.61 11.23
CA PRO A 125 13.40 28.31 12.27
C PRO A 125 13.83 29.74 11.86
N ILE A 126 13.50 30.14 10.63
CA ILE A 126 13.78 31.49 10.10
C ILE A 126 12.48 32.01 9.50
N ILE A 127 12.21 33.30 9.76
CA ILE A 127 11.09 34.05 9.18
C ILE A 127 11.59 35.33 8.49
N LYS A 128 10.74 35.91 7.64
CA LYS A 128 10.97 37.20 6.98
C LYS A 128 9.88 38.19 7.38
N ASP A 129 10.24 39.32 7.90
CA ASP A 129 9.31 40.44 8.17
C ASP A 129 9.68 41.71 7.39
N ALA A 130 9.01 42.81 7.68
CA ALA A 130 9.28 44.12 7.05
C ALA A 130 10.69 44.62 7.28
N ASN A 131 11.39 44.19 8.34
CA ASN A 131 12.72 44.62 8.75
C ASN A 131 13.84 43.66 8.31
N GLY A 132 13.50 42.59 7.57
CA GLY A 132 14.45 41.60 7.08
C GLY A 132 14.23 40.19 7.62
N PHE A 133 15.31 39.43 7.81
CA PHE A 133 15.23 38.07 8.27
C PHE A 133 15.51 37.96 9.77
N LYS A 134 14.76 37.04 10.41
CA LYS A 134 14.91 36.73 11.84
C LYS A 134 15.00 35.24 12.04
N LYS A 135 15.93 34.78 12.85
CA LYS A 135 16.08 33.40 13.27
C LYS A 135 15.49 33.20 14.66
N VAL A 136 14.86 32.07 14.90
CA VAL A 136 14.33 31.70 16.23
C VAL A 136 15.49 31.38 17.15
N LYS A 137 15.55 32.03 18.31
CA LYS A 137 16.52 31.75 19.37
C LYS A 137 15.98 30.76 20.38
N SER A 138 14.73 30.95 20.78
CA SER A 138 14.02 30.00 21.67
C SER A 138 12.52 30.15 21.52
N PHE A 139 11.82 29.12 21.94
CA PHE A 139 10.35 29.08 22.03
C PHE A 139 9.91 28.09 23.07
N THR A 140 8.67 28.23 23.54
CA THR A 140 8.00 27.20 24.33
C THR A 140 6.92 26.54 23.48
N TYR A 141 6.69 25.25 23.68
CA TYR A 141 5.61 24.53 23.04
C TYR A 141 4.72 23.85 24.06
N THR A 142 3.46 23.68 23.70
CA THR A 142 2.49 22.90 24.45
C THR A 142 1.82 21.93 23.47
N ILE A 143 1.77 20.66 23.83
CA ILE A 143 0.98 19.67 23.12
C ILE A 143 -0.28 19.43 23.95
N ASN A 144 -1.43 19.87 23.43
CA ASN A 144 -2.73 19.68 24.05
C ASN A 144 -3.25 18.27 23.73
N ASN A 145 -2.95 17.34 24.62
CA ASN A 145 -3.39 15.97 24.48
C ASN A 145 -4.88 15.83 24.85
N ILE A 146 -5.75 16.16 23.93
CA ILE A 146 -7.16 15.80 24.02
C ILE A 146 -7.27 14.40 23.38
N PRO A 147 -7.67 13.36 24.11
CA PRO A 147 -7.96 12.08 23.48
C PRO A 147 -9.05 12.30 22.44
N THR A 148 -8.69 12.24 21.18
CA THR A 148 -9.69 12.28 20.13
C THR A 148 -10.47 10.99 20.21
N THR A 149 -11.70 11.05 20.73
CA THR A 149 -12.71 10.00 20.57
C THR A 149 -13.20 9.96 19.12
N SER A 150 -12.30 10.13 18.16
CA SER A 150 -12.65 9.94 16.77
C SER A 150 -12.83 8.43 16.58
N LYS A 151 -14.06 8.03 16.28
CA LYS A 151 -14.44 6.67 15.85
C LYS A 151 -13.69 6.17 14.58
N PHE A 152 -12.59 6.79 14.24
CA PHE A 152 -11.70 6.46 13.11
C PHE A 152 -10.30 5.98 13.51
N SER A 153 -10.06 5.69 14.77
CA SER A 153 -8.98 4.76 15.07
C SER A 153 -9.57 3.35 15.00
N LYS A 154 -9.63 2.75 13.82
CA LYS A 154 -9.33 1.34 13.78
C LYS A 154 -7.89 1.28 14.33
N SER A 155 -7.76 1.02 15.60
CA SER A 155 -6.49 0.69 16.22
C SER A 155 -5.90 -0.46 15.39
N PHE A 156 -4.58 -0.52 15.23
CA PHE A 156 -3.92 -1.72 14.72
C PHE A 156 -4.26 -2.97 15.55
N ASP A 157 -4.87 -2.82 16.71
CA ASP A 157 -5.40 -3.89 17.55
C ASP A 157 -6.68 -4.52 17.00
N ASP A 158 -7.36 -3.87 16.02
CA ASP A 158 -8.50 -4.45 15.28
C ASP A 158 -8.08 -5.30 14.07
N PHE A 159 -6.82 -5.43 13.76
CA PHE A 159 -6.37 -6.61 13.05
C PHE A 159 -6.50 -7.76 14.04
N ASN A 160 -7.66 -8.38 14.02
CA ASN A 160 -8.04 -9.52 14.81
C ASN A 160 -6.84 -10.44 14.97
N GLN A 161 -6.18 -10.34 16.10
CA GLN A 161 -5.21 -11.33 16.49
C GLN A 161 -6.03 -12.61 16.61
N ILE A 162 -5.96 -13.45 15.57
CA ILE A 162 -6.70 -14.71 15.55
C ILE A 162 -6.22 -15.50 16.75
N SER A 163 -7.11 -15.70 17.72
CA SER A 163 -6.85 -16.60 18.84
C SER A 163 -6.90 -18.05 18.39
N ASN A 164 -7.71 -18.36 17.37
CA ASN A 164 -7.87 -19.70 16.78
C ASN A 164 -8.11 -19.58 15.28
N SER A 165 -7.22 -20.15 14.46
CA SER A 165 -7.46 -20.29 13.03
C SER A 165 -8.57 -21.31 12.76
N VAL A 166 -9.30 -21.16 11.65
CA VAL A 166 -10.25 -22.19 11.16
C VAL A 166 -9.58 -23.54 10.94
N LEU A 167 -8.27 -23.54 10.65
CA LEU A 167 -7.47 -24.76 10.47
C LEU A 167 -7.04 -25.43 11.79
N ALA A 168 -7.31 -24.82 12.96
CA ALA A 168 -6.87 -25.35 14.25
C ALA A 168 -7.55 -26.67 14.64
N THR A 169 -8.72 -26.94 14.07
CA THR A 169 -9.50 -28.17 14.36
C THR A 169 -10.10 -28.73 13.09
N GLY A 170 -10.42 -30.04 13.11
CA GLY A 170 -11.00 -30.76 11.98
C GLY A 170 -9.96 -31.31 11.02
N GLU A 171 -10.44 -32.02 10.00
CA GLU A 171 -9.60 -32.57 8.93
C GLU A 171 -9.66 -31.67 7.71
N TRP A 172 -8.50 -31.27 7.24
CA TRP A 172 -8.34 -30.35 6.12
C TRP A 172 -7.51 -30.98 5.03
N LYS A 173 -7.96 -30.83 3.78
CA LYS A 173 -7.18 -31.17 2.60
C LYS A 173 -6.92 -29.91 1.78
N ARG A 174 -5.71 -29.77 1.24
CA ARG A 174 -5.28 -28.59 0.49
C ARG A 174 -5.18 -28.92 -0.99
N PHE A 175 -5.68 -28.02 -1.82
CA PHE A 175 -5.45 -28.01 -3.26
C PHE A 175 -5.11 -26.58 -3.73
N TYR A 176 -4.79 -26.40 -4.99
CA TYR A 176 -4.48 -25.07 -5.53
C TYR A 176 -5.11 -24.86 -6.89
N VAL A 177 -5.24 -23.58 -7.26
CA VAL A 177 -5.55 -23.13 -8.61
C VAL A 177 -4.47 -22.15 -9.07
N GLU A 178 -4.20 -22.09 -10.36
CA GLU A 178 -3.20 -21.20 -10.95
C GLU A 178 -3.88 -20.02 -11.64
N LYS A 179 -5.04 -20.22 -12.21
CA LYS A 179 -5.82 -19.20 -12.93
C LYS A 179 -7.17 -18.96 -12.27
N SER A 180 -7.66 -17.74 -12.42
CA SER A 180 -9.02 -17.40 -11.99
C SER A 180 -10.06 -18.03 -12.89
N GLY A 181 -11.11 -18.61 -12.30
CA GLY A 181 -12.18 -19.24 -13.06
C GLY A 181 -13.10 -20.12 -12.22
N VAL A 182 -14.11 -20.70 -12.89
CA VAL A 182 -15.00 -21.68 -12.30
C VAL A 182 -14.37 -23.06 -12.37
N TYR A 183 -14.23 -23.68 -11.22
CA TYR A 183 -13.67 -25.03 -11.08
C TYR A 183 -14.75 -26.03 -10.72
N ILE A 184 -14.63 -27.23 -11.27
CA ILE A 184 -15.48 -28.38 -10.98
C ILE A 184 -14.65 -29.40 -10.20
N LEU A 185 -15.04 -29.68 -8.95
CA LEU A 185 -14.41 -30.70 -8.14
C LEU A 185 -15.33 -31.94 -8.12
N THR A 186 -14.82 -33.05 -8.64
CA THR A 186 -15.55 -34.29 -8.74
C THR A 186 -15.27 -35.21 -7.54
N LYS A 187 -16.09 -36.27 -7.38
CA LYS A 187 -15.85 -37.33 -6.38
C LYS A 187 -14.46 -37.96 -6.54
N SER A 188 -14.03 -38.20 -7.77
CA SER A 188 -12.69 -38.72 -8.07
C SER A 188 -11.58 -37.77 -7.57
N PHE A 189 -11.74 -36.45 -7.76
CA PHE A 189 -10.78 -35.49 -7.25
C PHE A 189 -10.72 -35.45 -5.71
N LEU A 190 -11.86 -35.55 -5.03
CA LEU A 190 -11.88 -35.65 -3.57
C LEU A 190 -11.16 -36.90 -3.06
N LYS A 191 -11.34 -38.06 -3.72
CA LYS A 191 -10.59 -39.29 -3.42
C LYS A 191 -9.08 -39.09 -3.59
N GLN A 192 -8.63 -38.40 -4.66
CA GLN A 192 -7.21 -38.09 -4.89
C GLN A 192 -6.63 -37.20 -3.79
N LEU A 193 -7.42 -36.30 -3.22
CA LEU A 193 -7.04 -35.52 -2.06
C LEU A 193 -6.98 -36.31 -0.74
N GLY A 194 -7.40 -37.56 -0.76
CA GLY A 194 -7.47 -38.46 0.41
C GLY A 194 -8.68 -38.17 1.30
N ILE A 195 -9.77 -37.68 0.73
CA ILE A 195 -11.07 -37.54 1.41
C ILE A 195 -11.85 -38.86 1.24
N ASN A 196 -12.32 -39.41 2.36
CA ASN A 196 -13.27 -40.51 2.28
C ASN A 196 -14.61 -39.99 1.76
N THR A 197 -15.03 -40.51 0.60
CA THR A 197 -16.27 -40.13 -0.06
C THR A 197 -17.42 -41.12 0.16
N ASP A 198 -17.19 -42.20 0.88
CA ASP A 198 -18.22 -43.18 1.16
C ASP A 198 -19.20 -42.66 2.22
N GLY A 199 -20.46 -42.49 1.82
CA GLY A 199 -21.48 -41.90 2.68
C GLY A 199 -21.25 -40.39 3.02
N LEU A 200 -20.42 -39.71 2.25
CA LEU A 200 -20.17 -38.28 2.42
C LEU A 200 -21.45 -37.49 2.15
N ASP A 201 -21.87 -36.72 3.15
CA ASP A 201 -22.96 -35.74 2.99
C ASP A 201 -22.44 -34.50 2.28
N PRO A 202 -22.85 -34.27 1.01
CA PRO A 202 -22.35 -33.11 0.24
C PRO A 202 -22.67 -31.74 0.86
N ARG A 203 -23.73 -31.65 1.66
CA ARG A 203 -24.12 -30.40 2.34
C ARG A 203 -23.08 -29.91 3.33
N LYS A 204 -22.25 -30.83 3.87
CA LYS A 204 -21.17 -30.50 4.82
C LYS A 204 -19.86 -30.08 4.15
N ILE A 205 -19.76 -30.18 2.84
CA ILE A 205 -18.56 -29.79 2.10
C ILE A 205 -18.42 -28.27 2.13
N LYS A 206 -17.22 -27.81 2.51
CA LYS A 206 -16.83 -26.40 2.64
C LYS A 206 -15.50 -26.18 1.97
N ILE A 207 -15.35 -25.06 1.28
CA ILE A 207 -14.08 -24.61 0.69
C ILE A 207 -13.69 -23.28 1.31
N TYR A 208 -12.46 -23.19 1.82
CA TYR A 208 -11.89 -22.01 2.42
C TYR A 208 -10.69 -21.53 1.62
N GLY A 209 -10.53 -20.21 1.50
CA GLY A 209 -9.40 -19.59 0.83
C GLY A 209 -9.67 -18.11 0.56
N ASN A 210 -8.60 -17.33 0.47
CA ASN A 210 -8.69 -15.90 0.26
C ASN A 210 -8.28 -15.46 -1.16
N GLY A 211 -8.16 -16.42 -2.08
CA GLY A 211 -7.68 -16.17 -3.44
C GLY A 211 -6.15 -16.03 -3.53
N GLY A 212 -5.68 -15.73 -4.72
CA GLY A 212 -4.25 -15.63 -5.04
C GLY A 212 -3.72 -14.20 -5.13
N ARG A 213 -4.51 -13.19 -4.83
CA ARG A 213 -4.08 -11.79 -4.90
C ARG A 213 -2.95 -11.49 -3.93
N MET A 214 -2.05 -10.60 -4.32
CA MET A 214 -1.06 -10.06 -3.38
C MET A 214 -1.78 -9.39 -2.21
N ILE A 215 -1.19 -9.54 -1.02
CA ILE A 215 -1.65 -8.77 0.14
C ILE A 215 -1.47 -7.28 -0.11
N PRO A 216 -2.33 -6.42 0.46
CA PRO A 216 -2.19 -4.98 0.34
C PRO A 216 -0.83 -4.49 0.82
N LEU A 217 -0.34 -3.41 0.20
CA LEU A 217 0.89 -2.75 0.61
C LEU A 217 0.77 -2.04 1.93
N MET A 218 -0.35 -1.38 2.09
CA MET A 218 -0.62 -0.59 3.28
C MET A 218 -1.25 -1.47 4.34
N ASN A 219 -0.63 -1.58 5.50
CA ASN A 219 -1.20 -2.32 6.63
C ASN A 219 -2.55 -1.77 7.11
N SER A 220 -2.94 -0.58 6.65
CA SER A 220 -4.26 0.01 6.93
C SER A 220 -5.38 -0.52 6.04
N GLU A 221 -5.05 -1.23 4.97
CA GLU A 221 -6.03 -1.85 4.09
C GLU A 221 -6.47 -3.19 4.66
N TYR A 222 -7.76 -3.46 4.52
CA TYR A 222 -8.33 -4.71 5.02
C TYR A 222 -7.82 -5.92 4.22
N TYR A 223 -7.32 -6.90 4.93
CA TYR A 223 -7.06 -8.24 4.42
C TYR A 223 -7.54 -9.26 5.46
N PRO A 224 -8.21 -10.36 5.06
CA PRO A 224 -8.67 -11.37 6.01
C PRO A 224 -7.52 -11.93 6.82
N ALA A 225 -7.63 -11.88 8.15
CA ALA A 225 -6.60 -12.43 9.05
C ALA A 225 -6.57 -13.96 9.07
N ASP A 226 -7.67 -14.61 8.67
CA ASP A 226 -7.80 -16.06 8.55
C ASP A 226 -8.47 -16.43 7.21
N LEU A 227 -8.56 -17.71 6.90
CA LEU A 227 -9.22 -18.20 5.70
C LEU A 227 -10.73 -17.96 5.76
N THR A 228 -11.27 -17.45 4.67
CA THR A 228 -12.72 -17.22 4.50
C THR A 228 -13.39 -18.37 3.81
N GLU A 229 -14.61 -18.74 4.25
CA GLU A 229 -15.42 -19.74 3.57
C GLU A 229 -15.99 -19.18 2.26
N ASN A 230 -15.69 -19.85 1.16
CA ASN A 230 -16.20 -19.54 -0.16
C ASN A 230 -17.58 -20.15 -0.38
N ALA A 231 -18.52 -19.41 -0.95
CA ALA A 231 -19.78 -19.95 -1.38
C ALA A 231 -19.56 -20.92 -2.56
N ILE A 232 -20.14 -22.11 -2.46
CA ILE A 232 -20.06 -23.15 -3.50
C ILE A 232 -21.46 -23.54 -3.98
N GLN A 233 -21.54 -24.14 -5.16
CA GLN A 233 -22.72 -24.84 -5.62
C GLN A 233 -22.39 -26.33 -5.66
N VAL A 234 -23.28 -27.16 -5.15
CA VAL A 234 -23.13 -28.62 -5.21
C VAL A 234 -24.31 -29.18 -5.98
N THR A 235 -24.05 -29.97 -7.03
CA THR A 235 -25.07 -30.68 -7.76
C THR A 235 -25.35 -32.03 -7.07
N GLY A 236 -26.60 -32.43 -6.98
CA GLY A 236 -27.00 -33.69 -6.37
C GLY A 236 -26.99 -33.74 -4.84
N GLU A 237 -26.93 -32.57 -4.15
CA GLU A 237 -26.84 -32.57 -2.68
C GLU A 237 -28.15 -32.90 -1.94
N ASP A 238 -29.28 -32.98 -2.65
CA ASP A 238 -30.60 -33.10 -2.04
C ASP A 238 -30.81 -34.48 -1.36
N ASP A 239 -30.23 -35.55 -1.89
CA ASP A 239 -30.33 -36.87 -1.32
C ASP A 239 -29.40 -37.13 -0.12
N GLY A 240 -28.48 -36.21 0.15
CA GLY A 240 -27.55 -36.30 1.26
C GLY A 240 -26.37 -37.25 1.06
N VAL A 241 -26.13 -37.73 -0.14
CA VAL A 241 -25.01 -38.60 -0.49
C VAL A 241 -24.27 -38.05 -1.70
N PHE A 242 -22.96 -37.93 -1.61
CA PHE A 242 -22.12 -37.43 -2.72
C PHE A 242 -21.85 -38.59 -3.71
N ASN A 243 -22.65 -38.66 -4.74
CA ASN A 243 -22.64 -39.74 -5.76
C ASN A 243 -21.60 -39.49 -6.86
N GLU A 244 -21.41 -40.47 -7.79
CA GLU A 244 -20.41 -40.33 -8.88
C GLU A 244 -20.78 -39.24 -9.92
N GLY A 245 -22.04 -38.87 -10.06
CA GLY A 245 -22.50 -37.83 -10.96
C GLY A 245 -22.49 -36.43 -10.35
N ASP A 246 -22.21 -36.32 -9.05
CA ASP A 246 -22.24 -35.06 -8.33
C ASP A 246 -20.95 -34.27 -8.49
N ALA A 247 -21.08 -32.97 -8.41
CA ALA A 247 -19.94 -32.05 -8.55
C ALA A 247 -20.08 -30.82 -7.67
N ILE A 248 -18.94 -30.33 -7.26
CA ILE A 248 -18.82 -29.06 -6.54
C ILE A 248 -18.31 -28.03 -7.53
N LEU A 249 -19.06 -26.92 -7.71
CA LEU A 249 -18.62 -25.77 -8.47
C LEU A 249 -18.25 -24.64 -7.52
N PHE A 250 -17.09 -24.06 -7.72
CA PHE A 250 -16.67 -22.87 -7.00
C PHE A 250 -15.85 -21.96 -7.91
N TYR A 251 -15.86 -20.65 -7.61
CA TYR A 251 -14.99 -19.70 -8.28
C TYR A 251 -13.66 -19.64 -7.52
N GLY A 252 -12.60 -20.11 -8.17
CA GLY A 252 -11.24 -20.01 -7.65
C GLY A 252 -10.54 -18.77 -8.21
N GLU A 253 -10.05 -17.89 -7.36
CA GLU A 253 -9.15 -16.81 -7.75
C GLU A 253 -7.72 -17.35 -7.85
N GLY A 254 -7.13 -17.24 -9.03
CA GLY A 254 -5.73 -17.57 -9.27
C GLY A 254 -4.80 -16.42 -8.85
N MET A 255 -3.54 -16.54 -9.28
CA MET A 255 -2.49 -15.60 -8.92
C MET A 255 -2.48 -14.37 -9.81
N ASP A 256 -2.93 -14.49 -11.05
CA ASP A 256 -2.90 -13.44 -12.05
C ASP A 256 -4.07 -12.48 -11.83
N ASN A 257 -3.83 -11.42 -11.10
CA ASN A 257 -4.82 -10.38 -10.81
C ASN A 257 -4.16 -9.01 -10.88
N TRP A 258 -4.77 -8.08 -11.60
CA TRP A 258 -4.29 -6.71 -11.64
C TRP A 258 -4.20 -6.11 -10.23
N ASN A 259 -3.00 -5.72 -9.85
CA ASN A 259 -2.74 -4.99 -8.61
C ASN A 259 -2.47 -3.52 -8.94
N LYS A 260 -3.37 -2.64 -8.51
CA LYS A 260 -3.30 -1.20 -8.79
C LYS A 260 -2.08 -0.53 -8.18
N ASP A 261 -1.64 -0.98 -7.01
CA ASP A 261 -0.53 -0.34 -6.27
C ASP A 261 0.83 -0.65 -6.87
N SER A 262 1.00 -1.87 -7.38
CA SER A 262 2.23 -2.28 -8.05
C SER A 262 2.19 -2.08 -9.56
N GLU A 263 1.00 -1.86 -10.13
CA GLU A 263 0.76 -1.85 -11.58
C GLU A 263 1.29 -3.11 -12.26
N THR A 264 1.05 -4.26 -11.62
CA THR A 264 1.46 -5.59 -12.10
C THR A 264 0.28 -6.54 -12.03
N THR A 265 0.35 -7.63 -12.80
CA THR A 265 -0.66 -8.68 -12.82
C THR A 265 -0.21 -9.91 -12.05
N LEU A 266 1.09 -10.25 -12.13
CA LEU A 266 1.64 -11.42 -11.46
C LEU A 266 1.81 -11.20 -9.95
N ASN A 267 1.63 -12.25 -9.17
CA ASN A 267 1.97 -12.22 -7.76
C ASN A 267 3.48 -12.49 -7.57
N LEU A 268 4.19 -11.54 -6.96
CA LEU A 268 5.64 -11.61 -6.75
C LEU A 268 6.09 -12.74 -5.81
N TYR A 269 5.18 -13.34 -5.02
CA TYR A 269 5.52 -14.22 -3.91
C TYR A 269 5.07 -15.66 -4.11
N SER A 270 4.12 -15.92 -5.00
CA SER A 270 3.59 -17.25 -5.24
C SER A 270 3.02 -17.38 -6.65
N ASN A 271 3.09 -18.58 -7.21
CA ASN A 271 2.45 -18.97 -8.47
C ASN A 271 1.24 -19.88 -8.26
N LYS A 272 0.80 -20.07 -7.00
CA LYS A 272 -0.31 -20.97 -6.65
C LYS A 272 -1.21 -20.31 -5.61
N SER A 273 -2.50 -20.31 -5.90
CA SER A 273 -3.54 -19.89 -4.97
C SER A 273 -4.10 -21.12 -4.26
N TYR A 274 -3.88 -21.21 -2.96
CA TYR A 274 -4.25 -22.37 -2.17
C TYR A 274 -5.64 -22.25 -1.57
N TYR A 275 -6.38 -23.35 -1.67
CA TYR A 275 -7.69 -23.55 -1.07
C TYR A 275 -7.67 -24.78 -0.18
N TYR A 276 -8.55 -24.78 0.80
CA TYR A 276 -8.67 -25.83 1.80
C TYR A 276 -10.11 -26.35 1.83
N ILE A 277 -10.26 -27.66 1.81
CA ILE A 277 -11.55 -28.33 1.86
C ILE A 277 -11.74 -29.06 3.19
N ASN A 278 -12.92 -28.92 3.77
CA ASN A 278 -13.37 -29.63 4.96
C ASN A 278 -14.76 -30.21 4.70
N THR A 279 -15.02 -31.41 5.24
CA THR A 279 -16.27 -32.16 5.01
C THR A 279 -16.99 -32.50 6.32
N GLN A 280 -16.58 -31.88 7.43
CA GLN A 280 -17.07 -32.20 8.77
C GLN A 280 -17.89 -31.03 9.36
N GLY A 281 -18.69 -31.37 10.39
CA GLY A 281 -19.43 -30.39 11.18
C GLY A 281 -20.73 -29.89 10.51
N VAL A 282 -20.96 -28.56 10.58
CA VAL A 282 -22.18 -27.93 10.05
C VAL A 282 -22.17 -27.82 8.52
N ASN A 283 -23.32 -27.54 7.94
CA ASN A 283 -23.47 -27.33 6.51
C ASN A 283 -22.60 -26.15 6.04
N GLY A 284 -22.07 -26.28 4.83
CA GLY A 284 -21.23 -25.26 4.20
C GLY A 284 -22.05 -24.17 3.52
N LYS A 285 -21.38 -23.08 3.22
CA LYS A 285 -21.95 -21.92 2.53
C LYS A 285 -22.27 -22.26 1.08
N ARG A 286 -23.46 -21.85 0.63
CA ARG A 286 -23.93 -22.08 -0.75
C ARG A 286 -24.09 -20.77 -1.50
N MET A 287 -23.91 -20.84 -2.82
CA MET A 287 -24.21 -19.73 -3.72
C MET A 287 -25.72 -19.46 -3.68
N ALA A 288 -26.08 -18.21 -3.47
CA ALA A 288 -27.47 -17.78 -3.54
C ALA A 288 -27.88 -17.55 -5.00
N THR A 289 -29.14 -17.85 -5.32
CA THR A 289 -29.72 -17.49 -6.60
C THR A 289 -29.95 -15.99 -6.63
N MET A 290 -29.46 -15.31 -7.67
CA MET A 290 -29.72 -13.88 -7.88
C MET A 290 -31.14 -13.71 -8.43
N ASN A 291 -31.92 -12.86 -7.78
CA ASN A 291 -33.23 -12.47 -8.31
C ASN A 291 -33.05 -11.72 -9.64
N GLN A 292 -33.77 -12.15 -10.65
CA GLN A 292 -33.80 -11.41 -11.92
C GLN A 292 -34.57 -10.10 -11.73
N PRO A 293 -34.11 -8.99 -12.35
CA PRO A 293 -34.88 -7.76 -12.37
C PRO A 293 -36.26 -7.97 -12.99
N SER A 294 -37.29 -7.40 -12.38
CA SER A 294 -38.68 -7.55 -12.82
C SER A 294 -39.07 -6.67 -14.02
N GLY A 295 -38.17 -5.85 -14.52
CA GLY A 295 -38.40 -4.92 -15.62
C GLY A 295 -38.00 -5.48 -16.98
N THR A 296 -38.56 -4.92 -18.05
CA THR A 296 -38.10 -5.17 -19.42
C THR A 296 -36.70 -4.57 -19.60
N ALA A 297 -35.78 -5.33 -20.21
CA ALA A 297 -34.47 -4.80 -20.55
C ALA A 297 -34.59 -3.60 -21.50
N ASN A 298 -34.03 -2.47 -21.09
CA ASN A 298 -34.01 -1.23 -21.88
C ASN A 298 -32.73 -1.03 -22.69
N LEU A 299 -31.74 -1.89 -22.47
CA LEU A 299 -30.44 -1.87 -23.16
C LEU A 299 -29.96 -3.29 -23.41
N SER A 300 -29.46 -3.54 -24.60
CA SER A 300 -28.71 -4.76 -24.94
C SER A 300 -27.24 -4.42 -25.10
N VAL A 301 -26.39 -5.00 -24.29
CA VAL A 301 -24.92 -4.84 -24.35
C VAL A 301 -24.36 -6.03 -25.13
N THR A 302 -23.71 -5.74 -26.26
CA THR A 302 -23.12 -6.76 -27.15
C THR A 302 -21.60 -6.69 -27.20
N THR A 303 -21.00 -5.71 -26.53
CA THR A 303 -19.55 -5.50 -26.48
C THR A 303 -19.09 -5.30 -25.04
N PHE A 304 -17.86 -5.63 -24.77
CA PHE A 304 -17.21 -5.43 -23.48
C PHE A 304 -15.75 -5.02 -23.68
N ASN A 305 -15.15 -4.46 -22.65
CA ASN A 305 -13.71 -4.19 -22.62
C ASN A 305 -12.98 -5.47 -22.22
N ASP A 306 -12.02 -5.88 -23.04
CA ASP A 306 -11.12 -7.00 -22.75
C ASP A 306 -9.69 -6.48 -22.56
N TYR A 307 -8.81 -7.27 -21.99
CA TYR A 307 -7.40 -6.94 -21.86
C TYR A 307 -6.52 -8.17 -22.04
N GLN A 308 -5.32 -7.92 -22.56
CA GLN A 308 -4.27 -8.88 -22.68
C GLN A 308 -3.02 -8.31 -21.99
N TYR A 309 -2.18 -9.15 -21.44
CA TYR A 309 -0.95 -8.70 -20.84
C TYR A 309 0.19 -9.68 -21.10
N HIS A 310 1.39 -9.14 -21.10
CA HIS A 310 2.64 -9.88 -21.07
C HIS A 310 3.48 -9.35 -19.92
N GLU A 311 3.74 -10.19 -18.95
CA GLU A 311 4.52 -9.84 -17.75
C GLU A 311 5.31 -11.06 -17.32
N LEU A 312 6.61 -10.86 -17.07
CA LEU A 312 7.50 -11.86 -16.52
C LEU A 312 8.36 -11.21 -15.45
N ASP A 313 8.46 -11.85 -14.30
CA ASP A 313 9.25 -11.38 -13.16
C ASP A 313 10.59 -12.11 -13.09
N LYS A 314 11.51 -11.81 -13.99
CA LYS A 314 12.81 -12.48 -14.10
C LYS A 314 13.95 -11.68 -13.46
N ILE A 315 13.91 -10.36 -13.60
CA ILE A 315 15.04 -9.49 -13.27
C ILE A 315 14.60 -8.36 -12.35
N ASN A 316 15.24 -8.24 -11.19
CA ASN A 316 15.21 -7.04 -10.38
C ASN A 316 16.47 -6.24 -10.67
N ILE A 317 16.37 -5.14 -11.44
CA ILE A 317 17.51 -4.39 -11.98
C ILE A 317 18.42 -3.87 -10.86
N VAL A 318 17.86 -3.37 -9.78
CA VAL A 318 18.62 -2.78 -8.67
C VAL A 318 18.85 -3.76 -7.51
N LYS A 319 18.33 -4.99 -7.63
CA LYS A 319 18.35 -6.03 -6.57
C LYS A 319 17.75 -5.54 -5.26
N LEU A 320 16.78 -4.62 -5.34
CA LEU A 320 16.13 -3.97 -4.23
C LEU A 320 14.67 -3.65 -4.59
N GLY A 321 13.78 -3.72 -3.59
CA GLY A 321 12.36 -3.42 -3.77
C GLY A 321 11.61 -4.52 -4.52
N ARG A 322 10.41 -4.20 -5.01
CA ARG A 322 9.46 -5.16 -5.58
C ARG A 322 9.19 -4.95 -7.08
N ARG A 323 9.95 -4.11 -7.77
CA ARG A 323 9.84 -3.95 -9.22
C ARG A 323 10.72 -4.97 -9.92
N TRP A 324 10.06 -5.85 -10.64
CA TRP A 324 10.68 -6.87 -11.48
C TRP A 324 10.38 -6.59 -12.94
N PHE A 325 11.21 -7.13 -13.81
CA PHE A 325 11.12 -6.96 -15.26
C PHE A 325 11.32 -8.32 -15.91
N GLY A 326 10.76 -8.48 -17.12
CA GLY A 326 10.83 -9.75 -17.85
C GLY A 326 12.07 -9.85 -18.73
N GLU A 327 12.00 -9.24 -19.88
CA GLU A 327 13.01 -9.36 -20.91
C GLU A 327 14.15 -8.36 -20.70
N GLN A 328 15.37 -8.84 -20.98
CA GLN A 328 16.56 -8.04 -20.98
C GLN A 328 16.97 -7.70 -22.40
N PHE A 329 17.22 -6.43 -22.65
CA PHE A 329 17.70 -5.89 -23.92
C PHE A 329 19.17 -5.49 -23.74
N ASP A 330 20.07 -6.38 -24.14
CA ASP A 330 21.53 -6.15 -24.14
C ASP A 330 22.10 -6.46 -25.51
N PHE A 331 22.54 -7.70 -25.74
CA PHE A 331 23.03 -8.17 -27.06
C PHE A 331 21.85 -8.37 -28.03
N ASN A 332 20.73 -8.90 -27.54
CA ASN A 332 19.47 -8.98 -28.28
C ASN A 332 18.62 -7.78 -27.92
N ASN A 333 18.69 -6.75 -28.75
CA ASN A 333 18.00 -5.48 -28.56
C ASN A 333 16.70 -5.34 -29.37
N ILE A 334 16.23 -6.41 -30.02
CA ILE A 334 14.95 -6.50 -30.72
C ILE A 334 14.21 -7.71 -30.19
N GLN A 335 13.04 -7.48 -29.60
CA GLN A 335 12.16 -8.55 -29.12
C GLN A 335 10.73 -8.25 -29.51
N SER A 336 9.93 -9.30 -29.68
CA SER A 336 8.58 -9.26 -30.20
C SER A 336 7.63 -10.04 -29.31
N PHE A 337 6.41 -9.53 -29.17
CA PHE A 337 5.37 -10.08 -28.29
C PHE A 337 4.07 -10.18 -29.06
N ASP A 338 3.49 -11.37 -29.14
CA ASP A 338 2.26 -11.64 -29.89
C ASP A 338 1.04 -11.59 -28.98
N PHE A 339 0.04 -10.83 -29.38
CA PHE A 339 -1.27 -10.75 -28.73
C PHE A 339 -2.37 -11.12 -29.72
N THR A 340 -3.35 -11.90 -29.25
CA THR A 340 -4.53 -12.25 -30.03
C THR A 340 -5.76 -11.70 -29.33
N ILE A 341 -6.53 -10.85 -30.03
CA ILE A 341 -7.74 -10.17 -29.53
C ILE A 341 -8.91 -10.58 -30.42
N PRO A 342 -9.50 -11.76 -30.21
CA PRO A 342 -10.54 -12.26 -31.10
C PRO A 342 -11.79 -11.38 -31.01
N ASN A 343 -12.47 -11.21 -32.16
CA ASN A 343 -13.72 -10.46 -32.25
C ASN A 343 -13.62 -9.00 -31.84
N ILE A 344 -12.44 -8.38 -32.00
CA ILE A 344 -12.30 -6.95 -31.73
C ILE A 344 -13.27 -6.12 -32.58
N VAL A 345 -13.87 -5.10 -31.99
CA VAL A 345 -14.71 -4.16 -32.72
C VAL A 345 -13.82 -3.33 -33.67
N PRO A 346 -14.02 -3.40 -35.01
CA PRO A 346 -13.09 -2.79 -35.97
C PRO A 346 -12.94 -1.26 -35.83
N SER A 347 -13.93 -0.59 -35.26
CA SER A 347 -13.92 0.87 -35.01
C SER A 347 -13.31 1.26 -33.68
N SER A 348 -12.90 0.28 -32.82
CA SER A 348 -12.26 0.57 -31.55
C SER A 348 -10.76 0.78 -31.74
N ASN A 349 -10.15 1.44 -30.78
CA ASN A 349 -8.67 1.45 -30.63
C ASN A 349 -8.24 0.51 -29.52
N ILE A 350 -7.02 0.00 -29.64
CA ILE A 350 -6.35 -0.73 -28.57
C ILE A 350 -5.51 0.28 -27.78
N GLU A 351 -5.73 0.35 -26.48
CA GLU A 351 -4.86 1.09 -25.58
C GLU A 351 -3.64 0.22 -25.26
N LEU A 352 -2.45 0.74 -25.55
CA LEU A 352 -1.18 0.08 -25.29
C LEU A 352 -0.47 0.76 -24.14
N ASN A 353 -0.17 0.01 -23.09
CA ASN A 353 0.57 0.46 -21.92
C ASN A 353 1.83 -0.39 -21.74
N ILE A 354 3.01 0.23 -21.83
CA ILE A 354 4.30 -0.45 -21.73
C ILE A 354 5.11 0.19 -20.63
N TYR A 355 5.50 -0.61 -19.65
CA TYR A 355 6.39 -0.22 -18.58
C TYR A 355 7.77 -0.84 -18.80
N ALA A 356 8.81 -0.03 -18.79
CA ALA A 356 10.19 -0.48 -18.96
C ALA A 356 11.16 0.32 -18.10
N ALA A 357 12.36 -0.22 -17.90
CA ALA A 357 13.44 0.45 -17.18
C ALA A 357 14.78 0.26 -17.86
N ALA A 358 15.71 1.17 -17.57
CA ALA A 358 17.09 1.10 -18.05
C ALA A 358 18.07 1.39 -16.91
N ALA A 359 19.22 0.68 -16.97
CA ALA A 359 20.39 0.93 -16.13
C ALA A 359 21.58 1.21 -17.06
N SER A 360 21.65 2.44 -17.59
CA SER A 360 22.66 2.85 -18.57
C SER A 360 23.32 4.16 -18.18
N PHE A 361 24.64 4.26 -18.32
CA PHE A 361 25.40 5.49 -18.09
C PHE A 361 25.23 6.54 -19.20
N THR A 362 24.53 6.19 -20.28
CA THR A 362 24.12 7.12 -21.34
C THR A 362 22.60 7.13 -21.46
N ALA A 363 22.04 8.23 -21.95
CA ALA A 363 20.60 8.27 -22.27
C ALA A 363 20.30 7.23 -23.35
N THR A 364 19.20 6.49 -23.20
CA THR A 364 18.80 5.44 -24.13
C THR A 364 17.28 5.47 -24.34
N ASN A 365 16.81 4.68 -25.31
CA ASN A 365 15.38 4.60 -25.61
C ASN A 365 14.99 3.25 -26.22
N PHE A 366 13.71 2.91 -26.14
CA PHE A 366 13.08 1.88 -26.94
C PHE A 366 12.18 2.54 -28.01
N GLU A 367 12.32 2.14 -29.26
CA GLU A 367 11.30 2.36 -30.28
C GLU A 367 10.28 1.22 -30.20
N VAL A 368 9.02 1.57 -30.01
CA VAL A 368 7.90 0.62 -29.92
C VAL A 368 7.18 0.61 -31.26
N LYS A 369 6.96 -0.57 -31.81
CA LYS A 369 6.18 -0.81 -33.01
C LYS A 369 5.01 -1.75 -32.70
N ALA A 370 3.90 -1.56 -33.37
CA ALA A 370 2.78 -2.49 -33.41
C ALA A 370 2.49 -2.83 -34.88
N ASN A 371 2.54 -4.10 -35.22
CA ASN A 371 2.40 -4.58 -36.60
C ASN A 371 3.28 -3.81 -37.60
N ASN A 372 4.57 -3.63 -37.26
CA ASN A 372 5.58 -2.87 -38.00
C ASN A 372 5.35 -1.34 -38.11
N GLN A 373 4.28 -0.80 -37.50
CA GLN A 373 4.04 0.64 -37.47
C GLN A 373 4.57 1.20 -36.14
N LYS A 374 5.22 2.36 -36.20
CA LYS A 374 5.71 3.02 -34.99
C LYS A 374 4.53 3.44 -34.10
N ALA A 375 4.48 2.90 -32.86
CA ALA A 375 3.49 3.22 -31.85
C ALA A 375 3.99 4.28 -30.86
N GLY A 376 5.31 4.37 -30.65
CA GLY A 376 5.88 5.37 -29.75
C GLY A 376 7.36 5.16 -29.47
N THR A 377 7.87 5.93 -28.52
CA THR A 377 9.26 5.81 -28.02
C THR A 377 9.25 5.98 -26.49
N ILE A 378 9.93 5.08 -25.80
CA ILE A 378 10.17 5.19 -24.35
C ILE A 378 11.60 5.68 -24.17
N THR A 379 11.79 6.81 -23.48
CA THR A 379 13.10 7.39 -23.24
C THR A 379 13.51 7.25 -21.79
N PHE A 380 14.82 7.03 -21.56
CA PHE A 380 15.40 6.90 -20.24
C PHE A 380 16.58 7.86 -20.09
N SER A 381 16.64 8.52 -18.95
CA SER A 381 17.81 9.29 -18.56
C SER A 381 18.95 8.36 -18.17
N LYS A 382 20.17 8.85 -18.27
CA LYS A 382 21.35 8.14 -17.76
C LYS A 382 21.25 7.93 -16.24
N ILE A 383 21.82 6.83 -15.76
CA ILE A 383 22.00 6.59 -14.32
C ILE A 383 23.16 7.42 -13.77
N SER A 384 23.26 7.51 -12.44
CA SER A 384 24.33 8.17 -11.71
C SER A 384 24.73 7.30 -10.51
N GLU A 385 25.67 7.77 -9.72
CA GLU A 385 26.09 7.10 -8.49
C GLU A 385 24.92 6.82 -7.52
N TYR A 386 23.91 7.69 -7.53
CA TYR A 386 22.74 7.63 -6.62
C TYR A 386 21.46 7.14 -7.30
N VAL A 387 21.43 7.05 -8.62
CA VAL A 387 20.29 6.60 -9.42
C VAL A 387 20.69 5.33 -10.15
N LEU A 388 20.35 4.17 -9.61
CA LEU A 388 20.80 2.87 -10.12
C LEU A 388 20.01 2.37 -11.33
N ALA A 389 18.78 2.87 -11.52
CA ALA A 389 17.94 2.61 -12.68
C ALA A 389 16.95 3.73 -12.91
N THR A 390 16.51 3.92 -14.13
CA THR A 390 15.42 4.81 -14.49
C THR A 390 14.30 4.02 -15.15
N ALA A 391 13.04 4.31 -14.78
CA ALA A 391 11.88 3.64 -15.33
C ALA A 391 10.97 4.64 -16.04
N SER A 392 10.25 4.17 -17.05
CA SER A 392 9.32 4.99 -17.82
C SER A 392 8.17 4.15 -18.36
N THR A 393 7.05 4.79 -18.62
CA THR A 393 5.84 4.17 -19.17
C THR A 393 5.46 4.86 -20.46
N LEU A 394 5.16 4.08 -21.50
CA LEU A 394 4.50 4.55 -22.72
C LEU A 394 3.02 4.18 -22.63
N LYS A 395 2.15 5.17 -22.73
CA LYS A 395 0.71 5.00 -22.94
C LYS A 395 0.36 5.57 -24.31
N THR A 396 -0.17 4.74 -25.17
CA THR A 396 -0.52 5.14 -26.55
C THR A 396 -1.70 4.32 -27.04
N THR A 397 -2.25 4.68 -28.18
CA THR A 397 -3.34 3.94 -28.83
C THR A 397 -2.88 3.46 -30.20
N ILE A 398 -3.31 2.28 -30.59
CA ILE A 398 -3.08 1.70 -31.91
C ILE A 398 -4.43 1.29 -32.52
N PRO A 399 -4.53 1.20 -33.85
CA PRO A 399 -5.74 0.74 -34.52
C PRO A 399 -6.13 -0.68 -34.12
N ALA A 400 -7.44 -0.96 -34.17
CA ALA A 400 -7.97 -2.30 -33.96
C ALA A 400 -7.30 -3.33 -34.88
N SER A 401 -6.87 -4.44 -34.27
CA SER A 401 -6.33 -5.60 -34.99
C SER A 401 -6.55 -6.85 -34.15
N GLU A 402 -7.01 -7.94 -34.77
CA GLU A 402 -7.15 -9.22 -34.05
C GLU A 402 -5.82 -9.85 -33.66
N LYS A 403 -4.74 -9.45 -34.32
CA LYS A 403 -3.37 -9.86 -33.98
C LYS A 403 -2.49 -8.63 -33.92
N VAL A 404 -1.79 -8.50 -32.83
CA VAL A 404 -0.81 -7.44 -32.59
C VAL A 404 0.52 -8.09 -32.25
N ASN A 405 1.57 -7.69 -32.99
CA ASN A 405 2.95 -8.10 -32.75
C ASN A 405 3.80 -6.87 -32.48
#